data_62f19bc88dfd889be597c35dc4a04265
#
_entry.id   62f19bc88dfd889be597c35dc4a04265
#
_cell.length_a   1.000
_cell.length_b   1.000
_cell.length_c   1.000
_cell.angle_alpha   90.00
_cell.angle_beta   90.00
_cell.angle_gamma   90.00
#
_symmetry.space_group_name_H-M   'P 1'
#
loop_
_entity.id
_entity.type
_entity.pdbx_description
1 polymer ?
#
loop_
_entity_poly.entity_id
_entity_poly.type
_entity_poly.pdbx_seq_one_letter_code
_entity_poly.pdbx_strand_id
1 'polypeptide(L)' 'MRTPRKDMFVNITAIIWFVTNLISYLITGDLSIVAVINMGFLLFLFLTLKDKKVMNWLNEKDN' A
#
# COMPACT_ATOMS: atom_id res chain seq x y z
N MET A 1 -21.26 -5.25 -10.85
CA MET A 1 -19.97 -5.66 -11.43
C MET A 1 -18.94 -5.74 -10.31
N ARG A 2 -18.26 -6.87 -10.19
CA ARG A 2 -17.30 -7.05 -9.10
C ARG A 2 -15.92 -6.58 -9.50
N THR A 3 -15.23 -5.93 -8.56
CA THR A 3 -13.90 -5.41 -8.78
C THR A 3 -12.88 -6.55 -8.60
N PRO A 4 -11.87 -6.66 -9.49
CA PRO A 4 -10.79 -7.62 -9.26
C PRO A 4 -10.07 -7.31 -7.94
N ARG A 5 -9.57 -8.35 -7.29
CA ARG A 5 -8.83 -8.17 -6.03
C ARG A 5 -7.63 -7.24 -6.22
N LYS A 6 -7.04 -7.26 -7.40
CA LYS A 6 -5.90 -6.41 -7.71
C LYS A 6 -6.26 -4.93 -7.61
N ASP A 7 -7.39 -4.54 -8.19
CA ASP A 7 -7.84 -3.15 -8.13
C ASP A 7 -8.20 -2.75 -6.71
N MET A 8 -8.88 -3.64 -5.99
CA MET A 8 -9.24 -3.40 -4.60
C MET A 8 -7.99 -3.23 -3.73
N PHE A 9 -6.97 -4.08 -3.95
CA PHE A 9 -5.70 -3.98 -3.24
C PHE A 9 -5.04 -2.62 -3.49
N VAL A 10 -4.98 -2.18 -4.75
CA VAL A 10 -4.37 -0.90 -5.12
C VAL A 10 -5.11 0.24 -4.45
N ASN A 11 -6.45 0.22 -4.48
CA ASN A 11 -7.26 1.29 -3.90
C ASN A 11 -7.06 1.38 -2.39
N ILE A 12 -7.14 0.24 -1.70
CA ILE A 12 -6.96 0.20 -0.25
C ILE A 12 -5.55 0.64 0.13
N THR A 13 -4.55 0.17 -0.60
CA THR A 13 -3.16 0.53 -0.35
C THR A 13 -2.94 2.02 -0.52
N ALA A 14 -3.53 2.60 -1.57
CA ALA A 14 -3.41 4.04 -1.82
C ALA A 14 -4.04 4.86 -0.69
N ILE A 15 -5.19 4.43 -0.20
CA ILE A 15 -5.86 5.12 0.91
C ILE A 15 -5.02 5.05 2.18
N ILE A 16 -4.51 3.86 2.51
CA ILE A 16 -3.67 3.66 3.69
C ILE A 16 -2.41 4.51 3.58
N TRP A 17 -1.79 4.52 2.41
CA TRP A 17 -0.59 5.30 2.16
C TRP A 17 -0.85 6.80 2.37
N PHE A 18 -1.95 7.31 1.79
CA PHE A 18 -2.30 8.72 1.91
C PHE A 18 -2.55 9.10 3.36
N VAL A 19 -3.35 8.30 4.08
CA VAL A 19 -3.69 8.57 5.48
C VAL A 19 -2.44 8.50 6.35
N THR A 20 -1.58 7.51 6.13
CA THR A 20 -0.34 7.37 6.89
C THR A 20 0.57 8.58 6.71
N ASN A 21 0.72 9.06 5.47
CA ASN A 21 1.52 10.24 5.21
C ASN A 21 0.94 11.48 5.89
N LEU A 22 -0.36 11.66 5.78
CA LEU A 22 -1.03 12.82 6.37
C LEU A 22 -0.86 12.83 7.90
N ILE A 23 -1.13 11.70 8.54
CA ILE A 23 -1.01 11.59 9.99
C ILE A 23 0.44 11.79 10.43
N SER A 24 1.39 11.17 9.74
CA SER A 24 2.80 11.30 10.08
C SER A 24 3.25 12.76 10.00
N TYR A 25 2.84 13.47 8.97
CA TYR A 25 3.18 14.88 8.83
C TYR A 25 2.56 15.72 9.93
N LEU A 26 1.30 15.46 10.26
CA LEU A 26 0.59 16.22 11.29
C LEU A 26 1.19 15.99 12.68
N ILE A 27 1.68 14.80 12.95
CA ILE A 27 2.24 14.46 14.26
C ILE A 27 3.67 14.99 14.38
N THR A 28 4.51 14.76 13.37
CA THR A 28 5.93 15.09 13.44
C THR A 28 6.26 16.45 12.86
N GLY A 29 5.53 16.88 11.83
CA GLY A 29 5.82 18.11 11.11
C GLY A 29 7.15 18.07 10.36
N ASP A 30 7.73 16.88 10.20
CA ASP A 30 9.06 16.71 9.60
C ASP A 30 8.93 15.86 8.34
N LEU A 31 9.29 16.46 7.20
CA LEU A 31 9.24 15.77 5.91
C LEU A 31 10.24 14.63 5.83
N SER A 32 11.36 14.71 6.56
CA SER A 32 12.34 13.63 6.55
C SER A 32 11.76 12.35 7.12
N ILE A 33 11.00 12.46 8.20
CA ILE A 33 10.35 11.30 8.81
C ILE A 33 9.30 10.72 7.87
N VAL A 34 8.53 11.58 7.20
CA VAL A 34 7.54 11.15 6.22
C VAL A 34 8.24 10.39 5.08
N ALA A 35 9.39 10.90 4.62
CA ALA A 35 10.15 10.24 3.56
C ALA A 35 10.63 8.85 3.98
N VAL A 36 11.11 8.70 5.21
CA VAL A 36 11.55 7.40 5.73
C VAL A 36 10.38 6.42 5.77
N ILE A 37 9.23 6.88 6.23
CA ILE A 37 8.02 6.04 6.27
C ILE A 37 7.63 5.60 4.86
N ASN A 38 7.69 6.51 3.88
CA ASN A 38 7.38 6.18 2.50
C ASN A 38 8.34 5.13 1.94
N MET A 39 9.62 5.26 2.22
CA MET A 39 10.61 4.29 1.77
C MET A 39 10.34 2.91 2.36
N GLY A 40 10.04 2.85 3.65
CA GLY A 40 9.68 1.60 4.30
C GLY A 40 8.41 0.99 3.71
N PHE A 41 7.43 1.82 3.40
CA PHE A 41 6.18 1.38 2.81
C PHE A 41 6.41 0.79 1.41
N LEU A 42 7.23 1.46 0.59
CA LEU A 42 7.56 0.96 -0.74
C LEU A 42 8.32 -0.36 -0.67
N LEU A 43 9.24 -0.48 0.28
CA LEU A 43 9.97 -1.73 0.47
C LEU A 43 9.01 -2.86 0.87
N PHE A 44 8.08 -2.56 1.78
CA PHE A 44 7.07 -3.53 2.19
C PHE A 44 6.23 -3.99 1.00
N LEU A 45 5.78 -3.05 0.17
CA LEU A 45 5.00 -3.38 -1.02
C LEU A 45 5.81 -4.25 -1.98
N PHE A 46 7.07 -3.90 -2.20
CA PHE A 46 7.94 -4.67 -3.08
C PHE A 46 8.06 -6.11 -2.61
N LEU A 47 8.34 -6.31 -1.33
CA LEU A 47 8.48 -7.64 -0.76
C LEU A 47 7.17 -8.42 -0.82
N THR A 48 6.05 -7.74 -0.59
CA THR A 48 4.73 -8.37 -0.66
C THR A 48 4.40 -8.82 -2.08
N LEU A 49 4.64 -7.95 -3.06
CA LEU A 49 4.31 -8.25 -4.45
C LEU A 49 5.28 -9.26 -5.07
N LYS A 50 6.46 -9.43 -4.47
CA LYS A 50 7.43 -10.42 -4.92
C LYS A 50 6.96 -11.84 -4.59
N ASP A 51 6.13 -12.00 -3.57
CA ASP A 51 5.63 -13.31 -3.16
C ASP A 51 4.63 -13.84 -4.19
N LYS A 52 4.92 -15.04 -4.70
CA LYS A 52 4.06 -15.65 -5.72
C LYS A 52 2.67 -15.95 -5.19
N LYS A 53 2.57 -16.31 -3.92
CA LYS A 53 1.26 -16.60 -3.32
C LYS A 53 0.38 -15.36 -3.31
N VAL A 54 0.96 -14.21 -2.98
CA VAL A 54 0.23 -12.95 -2.97
C VAL A 54 -0.20 -12.58 -4.39
N MET A 55 0.70 -12.73 -5.36
CA MET A 55 0.37 -12.42 -6.75
C MET A 55 -0.73 -13.32 -7.28
N ASN A 56 -0.68 -14.60 -6.95
CA ASN A 56 -1.73 -15.53 -7.36
C ASN A 56 -3.07 -15.14 -6.76
N TRP A 57 -3.07 -14.76 -5.49
CA TRP A 57 -4.29 -14.32 -4.82
C TRP A 57 -4.86 -13.05 -5.47
N LEU A 58 -3.98 -12.10 -5.82
CA LEU A 58 -4.40 -10.84 -6.44
C LEU A 58 -4.92 -11.05 -7.86
N ASN A 59 -4.42 -12.04 -8.57
CA ASN A 59 -4.87 -12.34 -9.93
C ASN A 59 -6.21 -13.05 -9.96
N GLU A 60 -6.65 -13.61 -8.86
CA GLU A 60 -7.98 -14.19 -8.78
C GLU A 60 -9.02 -13.08 -8.76
N LYS A 61 -10.16 -13.37 -9.39
CA LYS A 61 -11.28 -12.44 -9.35
C LYS A 61 -12.23 -12.83 -8.24
N ASP A 62 -12.74 -11.83 -7.56
CA ASP A 62 -13.75 -12.02 -6.53
C ASP A 62 -15.10 -12.24 -7.20
N ASN A 63 -15.53 -13.49 -7.22
CA ASN A 63 -16.81 -13.86 -7.84
C ASN A 63 -17.89 -14.00 -6.78
#